data_73b25535aeb95df04bf5dffab79d9be8
#
_entry.id   73b25535aeb95df04bf5dffab79d9be8
#
_cell.length_a   1.000
_cell.length_b   1.000
_cell.length_c   1.000
_cell.angle_alpha   90.00
_cell.angle_beta   90.00
_cell.angle_gamma   90.00
#
_symmetry.space_group_name_H-M   'P 1'
#
loop_
_entity.id
_entity.type
_entity.pdbx_description
1 polymer ?
#
loop_
_entity_poly.entity_id
_entity_poly.type
_entity_poly.pdbx_seq_one_letter_code
_entity_poly.pdbx_strand_id
1 'polypeptide(L)'
;DRKGGKKAIPAATLTPALKSVDGKTFSYALGVAQGESLKQYMVSQLGVDTAYVSVAIEAMNSHMSEAEQKKAAAIAAGLQIAKINQRNLPMISKQAGGDSTFVSEAEFERGLSAAALGHGATMTRDSAMKIVEGQFRYQSETYKAKNIAWLANNKKQKGVVTLPSGLQYKIVTKGTGAIATDSTEVEVNYEGKLIDGTVFDSSYKRGKAATFRPDQVIKGWKEALSLMPE
;
A
#
# COMPACT_ATOMS: atom_id res chain seq x y z
N ASP A 1 18.84 -73.49 30.81
CA ASP A 1 17.54 -73.53 30.06
C ASP A 1 16.59 -72.46 30.59
N ARG A 2 16.52 -71.32 29.91
CA ARG A 2 15.49 -70.28 30.16
C ARG A 2 14.57 -70.24 28.96
N LYS A 3 13.42 -70.90 29.09
CA LYS A 3 12.29 -70.75 28.15
C LYS A 3 11.64 -69.38 28.38
N GLY A 4 11.91 -68.39 27.51
CA GLY A 4 11.19 -67.13 27.42
C GLY A 4 9.83 -67.32 26.73
N GLY A 5 8.77 -67.39 27.52
CA GLY A 5 7.39 -67.38 26.98
C GLY A 5 7.07 -66.02 26.44
N LYS A 6 6.84 -65.86 25.12
CA LYS A 6 6.22 -64.70 24.52
C LYS A 6 4.78 -64.60 25.02
N LYS A 7 4.49 -63.62 25.89
CA LYS A 7 3.11 -63.22 26.24
C LYS A 7 2.46 -62.69 24.97
N ALA A 8 1.45 -63.37 24.46
CA ALA A 8 0.61 -62.83 23.40
C ALA A 8 -0.13 -61.58 23.92
N ILE A 9 -0.02 -60.48 23.19
CA ILE A 9 -0.80 -59.26 23.45
C ILE A 9 -2.25 -59.63 23.18
N PRO A 10 -3.20 -59.44 24.12
CA PRO A 10 -4.58 -59.72 23.86
C PRO A 10 -5.09 -58.84 22.73
N ALA A 11 -5.77 -59.43 21.75
CA ALA A 11 -6.44 -58.69 20.69
C ALA A 11 -7.38 -57.67 21.36
N ALA A 12 -7.23 -56.39 20.99
CA ALA A 12 -8.10 -55.36 21.49
C ALA A 12 -9.55 -55.77 21.18
N THR A 13 -10.34 -55.98 22.22
CA THR A 13 -11.77 -56.26 22.11
C THR A 13 -12.44 -55.01 21.56
N LEU A 14 -12.76 -55.05 20.27
CA LEU A 14 -13.61 -54.02 19.63
C LEU A 14 -14.92 -53.98 20.39
N THR A 15 -15.31 -52.81 20.89
CA THR A 15 -16.57 -52.60 21.59
C THR A 15 -17.71 -53.06 20.66
N PRO A 16 -18.66 -53.87 21.09
CA PRO A 16 -19.69 -54.50 20.22
C PRO A 16 -20.62 -53.52 19.48
N ALA A 17 -20.54 -52.24 19.77
CA ALA A 17 -21.40 -51.17 19.21
C ALA A 17 -20.85 -50.55 17.94
N LEU A 18 -19.58 -50.75 17.56
CA LEU A 18 -18.97 -50.16 16.39
C LEU A 18 -19.23 -51.02 15.16
N LYS A 19 -20.10 -50.53 14.27
CA LYS A 19 -20.38 -51.18 12.97
C LYS A 19 -19.74 -50.36 11.87
N SER A 20 -19.11 -51.02 10.91
CA SER A 20 -18.65 -50.40 9.69
C SER A 20 -19.84 -49.87 8.89
N VAL A 21 -19.70 -48.68 8.31
CA VAL A 21 -20.62 -48.15 7.31
C VAL A 21 -20.12 -48.43 5.91
N ASP A 22 -20.98 -48.40 4.91
CA ASP A 22 -20.57 -48.53 3.52
C ASP A 22 -19.74 -47.33 3.05
N GLY A 23 -18.91 -47.52 2.04
CA GLY A 23 -18.00 -46.46 1.55
C GLY A 23 -18.67 -45.24 1.01
N LYS A 24 -19.90 -45.35 0.46
CA LYS A 24 -20.67 -44.21 -0.06
C LYS A 24 -21.16 -43.33 1.08
N THR A 25 -21.75 -43.94 2.12
CA THR A 25 -22.18 -43.24 3.31
C THR A 25 -21.00 -42.57 4.03
N PHE A 26 -19.89 -43.27 4.19
CA PHE A 26 -18.66 -42.72 4.78
C PHE A 26 -18.15 -41.52 3.99
N SER A 27 -18.05 -41.62 2.67
CA SER A 27 -17.55 -40.53 1.82
C SER A 27 -18.39 -39.29 1.88
N TYR A 28 -19.71 -39.45 1.87
CA TYR A 28 -20.62 -38.30 2.00
C TYR A 28 -20.52 -37.64 3.39
N ALA A 29 -20.51 -38.45 4.45
CA ALA A 29 -20.37 -37.94 5.81
C ALA A 29 -19.03 -37.23 6.04
N LEU A 30 -17.94 -37.71 5.46
CA LEU A 30 -16.63 -37.07 5.49
C LEU A 30 -16.68 -35.67 4.82
N GLY A 31 -17.33 -35.58 3.66
CA GLY A 31 -17.52 -34.32 2.95
C GLY A 31 -18.33 -33.32 3.78
N VAL A 32 -19.45 -33.74 4.37
CA VAL A 32 -20.28 -32.91 5.24
C VAL A 32 -19.50 -32.41 6.46
N ALA A 33 -18.76 -33.29 7.11
CA ALA A 33 -17.97 -32.96 8.31
C ALA A 33 -16.87 -31.91 8.04
N GLN A 34 -16.37 -31.83 6.82
CA GLN A 34 -15.32 -30.86 6.43
C GLN A 34 -15.88 -29.59 5.76
N GLY A 35 -17.13 -29.61 5.31
CA GLY A 35 -17.69 -28.57 4.46
C GLY A 35 -17.74 -27.18 5.08
N GLU A 36 -18.08 -27.08 6.36
CA GLU A 36 -18.13 -25.81 7.07
C GLU A 36 -16.73 -25.19 7.25
N SER A 37 -15.76 -26.02 7.64
CA SER A 37 -14.37 -25.60 7.75
C SER A 37 -13.80 -25.19 6.40
N LEU A 38 -14.18 -25.87 5.32
CA LEU A 38 -13.78 -25.52 3.96
C LEU A 38 -14.27 -24.13 3.57
N LYS A 39 -15.57 -23.82 3.84
CA LYS A 39 -16.13 -22.50 3.57
C LYS A 39 -15.37 -21.41 4.32
N GLN A 40 -15.13 -21.62 5.61
CA GLN A 40 -14.36 -20.69 6.41
C GLN A 40 -12.94 -20.47 5.87
N TYR A 41 -12.27 -21.52 5.47
CA TYR A 41 -10.95 -21.45 4.84
C TYR A 41 -10.96 -20.66 3.54
N MET A 42 -11.93 -20.91 2.64
CA MET A 42 -12.07 -20.16 1.39
C MET A 42 -12.22 -18.67 1.62
N VAL A 43 -13.06 -18.28 2.57
CA VAL A 43 -13.33 -16.86 2.85
C VAL A 43 -12.15 -16.19 3.57
N SER A 44 -11.67 -16.78 4.66
CA SER A 44 -10.68 -16.14 5.52
C SER A 44 -9.24 -16.26 5.01
N GLN A 45 -8.88 -17.34 4.34
CA GLN A 45 -7.51 -17.60 3.91
C GLN A 45 -7.28 -17.39 2.41
N LEU A 46 -8.27 -17.77 1.58
CA LEU A 46 -8.16 -17.63 0.13
C LEU A 46 -8.82 -16.35 -0.42
N GLY A 47 -9.47 -15.55 0.44
CA GLY A 47 -10.06 -14.28 0.07
C GLY A 47 -11.28 -14.40 -0.85
N VAL A 48 -11.97 -15.54 -0.84
CA VAL A 48 -13.20 -15.74 -1.61
C VAL A 48 -14.32 -14.92 -0.97
N ASP A 49 -14.97 -14.06 -1.75
CA ASP A 49 -16.16 -13.35 -1.30
C ASP A 49 -17.29 -14.35 -1.00
N THR A 50 -17.99 -14.15 0.10
CA THR A 50 -19.08 -15.03 0.53
C THR A 50 -20.18 -15.20 -0.53
N ALA A 51 -20.41 -14.17 -1.35
CA ALA A 51 -21.36 -14.20 -2.45
C ALA A 51 -20.96 -15.19 -3.57
N TYR A 52 -19.68 -15.54 -3.67
CA TYR A 52 -19.11 -16.36 -4.75
C TYR A 52 -18.54 -17.69 -4.28
N VAL A 53 -18.84 -18.12 -3.06
CA VAL A 53 -18.41 -19.43 -2.55
C VAL A 53 -18.94 -20.57 -3.44
N SER A 54 -20.17 -20.45 -3.97
CA SER A 54 -20.72 -21.44 -4.90
C SER A 54 -19.88 -21.61 -6.16
N VAL A 55 -19.35 -20.53 -6.71
CA VAL A 55 -18.47 -20.56 -7.89
C VAL A 55 -17.18 -21.33 -7.59
N ALA A 56 -16.60 -21.11 -6.40
CA ALA A 56 -15.41 -21.84 -5.96
C ALA A 56 -15.70 -23.34 -5.80
N ILE A 57 -16.87 -23.70 -5.24
CA ILE A 57 -17.31 -25.11 -5.10
C ILE A 57 -17.54 -25.75 -6.48
N GLU A 58 -18.17 -25.05 -7.41
CA GLU A 58 -18.34 -25.52 -8.80
C GLU A 58 -16.97 -25.78 -9.48
N ALA A 59 -16.04 -24.85 -9.34
CA ALA A 59 -14.69 -25.03 -9.87
C ALA A 59 -13.98 -26.24 -9.26
N MET A 60 -14.08 -26.43 -7.96
CA MET A 60 -13.52 -27.57 -7.24
C MET A 60 -14.08 -28.90 -7.76
N ASN A 61 -15.38 -28.95 -8.06
CA ASN A 61 -16.07 -30.17 -8.51
C ASN A 61 -16.03 -30.38 -10.04
N SER A 62 -15.54 -29.37 -10.81
CA SER A 62 -15.57 -29.41 -12.28
C SER A 62 -14.56 -30.39 -12.89
N HIS A 63 -13.58 -30.86 -12.11
CA HIS A 63 -12.49 -31.71 -12.60
C HIS A 63 -11.77 -31.13 -13.83
N MET A 64 -11.52 -29.81 -13.83
CA MET A 64 -10.83 -29.11 -14.91
C MET A 64 -9.54 -29.83 -15.31
N SER A 65 -9.28 -29.90 -16.60
CA SER A 65 -8.00 -30.36 -17.12
C SER A 65 -6.85 -29.45 -16.70
N GLU A 66 -5.64 -29.94 -16.75
CA GLU A 66 -4.44 -29.14 -16.44
C GLU A 66 -4.36 -27.86 -17.27
N ALA A 67 -4.71 -27.93 -18.56
CA ALA A 67 -4.74 -26.76 -19.44
C ALA A 67 -5.76 -25.69 -19.00
N GLU A 68 -6.95 -26.11 -18.58
CA GLU A 68 -7.99 -25.21 -18.06
C GLU A 68 -7.57 -24.56 -16.73
N GLN A 69 -6.94 -25.33 -15.85
CA GLN A 69 -6.38 -24.81 -14.58
C GLN A 69 -5.31 -23.76 -14.85
N LYS A 70 -4.40 -23.99 -15.81
CA LYS A 70 -3.38 -23.01 -16.21
C LYS A 70 -3.98 -21.72 -16.78
N LYS A 71 -5.05 -21.84 -17.60
CA LYS A 71 -5.79 -20.67 -18.12
C LYS A 71 -6.47 -19.89 -17.02
N ALA A 72 -7.12 -20.56 -16.07
CA ALA A 72 -7.75 -19.92 -14.91
C ALA A 72 -6.72 -19.17 -14.06
N ALA A 73 -5.57 -19.75 -13.80
CA ALA A 73 -4.47 -19.10 -13.09
C ALA A 73 -3.95 -17.86 -13.83
N ALA A 74 -3.82 -17.92 -15.15
CA ALA A 74 -3.41 -16.79 -15.98
C ALA A 74 -4.42 -15.65 -15.93
N ILE A 75 -5.72 -15.94 -15.97
CA ILE A 75 -6.79 -14.95 -15.83
C ILE A 75 -6.71 -14.28 -14.45
N ALA A 76 -6.58 -15.05 -13.38
CA ALA A 76 -6.45 -14.53 -12.03
C ALA A 76 -5.23 -13.60 -11.88
N ALA A 77 -4.08 -13.99 -12.44
CA ALA A 77 -2.86 -13.17 -12.47
C ALA A 77 -3.09 -11.85 -13.22
N GLY A 78 -3.73 -11.88 -14.38
CA GLY A 78 -4.07 -10.68 -15.16
C GLY A 78 -4.96 -9.71 -14.39
N LEU A 79 -6.01 -10.22 -13.74
CA LEU A 79 -6.90 -9.40 -12.90
C LEU A 79 -6.18 -8.79 -11.70
N GLN A 80 -5.24 -9.51 -11.10
CA GLN A 80 -4.42 -8.99 -10.00
C GLN A 80 -3.52 -7.85 -10.47
N ILE A 81 -2.86 -8.00 -11.63
CA ILE A 81 -2.03 -6.95 -12.23
C ILE A 81 -2.88 -5.72 -12.57
N ALA A 82 -4.08 -5.91 -13.14
CA ALA A 82 -4.99 -4.81 -13.43
C ALA A 82 -5.34 -3.98 -12.19
N LYS A 83 -5.64 -4.62 -11.06
CA LYS A 83 -5.88 -3.94 -9.78
C LYS A 83 -4.68 -3.15 -9.29
N ILE A 84 -3.48 -3.71 -9.42
CA ILE A 84 -2.23 -3.03 -9.06
C ILE A 84 -2.05 -1.77 -9.93
N ASN A 85 -2.26 -1.88 -11.23
CA ASN A 85 -2.15 -0.76 -12.16
C ASN A 85 -3.17 0.35 -11.83
N GLN A 86 -4.44 0.00 -11.62
CA GLN A 86 -5.49 0.96 -11.24
C GLN A 86 -5.13 1.74 -9.97
N ARG A 87 -4.49 1.10 -9.01
CA ARG A 87 -4.05 1.74 -7.78
C ARG A 87 -2.84 2.65 -7.99
N ASN A 88 -1.87 2.21 -8.80
CA ASN A 88 -0.57 2.88 -8.93
C ASN A 88 -0.55 3.98 -9.99
N LEU A 89 -1.27 3.83 -11.10
CA LEU A 89 -1.23 4.79 -12.20
C LEU A 89 -1.61 6.22 -11.80
N PRO A 90 -2.61 6.48 -10.96
CA PRO A 90 -2.91 7.84 -10.52
C PRO A 90 -1.76 8.52 -9.77
N MET A 91 -1.02 7.77 -8.97
CA MET A 91 0.15 8.30 -8.24
C MET A 91 1.30 8.60 -9.20
N ILE A 92 1.59 7.69 -10.13
CA ILE A 92 2.60 7.87 -11.18
C ILE A 92 2.22 9.08 -12.04
N SER A 93 0.96 9.22 -12.41
CA SER A 93 0.43 10.35 -13.19
C SER A 93 0.69 11.68 -12.50
N LYS A 94 0.39 11.81 -11.22
CA LYS A 94 0.68 13.01 -10.44
C LYS A 94 2.17 13.31 -10.37
N GLN A 95 2.99 12.29 -10.18
CA GLN A 95 4.44 12.44 -10.08
C GLN A 95 5.07 12.83 -11.42
N ALA A 96 4.55 12.34 -12.53
CA ALA A 96 5.09 12.58 -13.87
C ALA A 96 4.56 13.88 -14.51
N GLY A 97 3.30 14.24 -14.27
CA GLY A 97 2.63 15.34 -14.95
C GLY A 97 1.93 16.35 -14.03
N GLY A 98 1.92 16.12 -12.73
CA GLY A 98 1.33 17.00 -11.72
C GLY A 98 -0.13 16.76 -11.42
N ASP A 99 -0.83 15.92 -12.19
CA ASP A 99 -2.22 15.56 -11.93
C ASP A 99 -2.52 14.09 -12.28
N SER A 100 -3.71 13.62 -11.94
CA SER A 100 -4.11 12.22 -12.14
C SER A 100 -4.51 11.87 -13.57
N THR A 101 -4.54 12.84 -14.50
CA THR A 101 -4.97 12.65 -15.89
C THR A 101 -3.82 12.65 -16.90
N PHE A 102 -2.59 12.92 -16.47
CA PHE A 102 -1.43 12.98 -17.35
C PHE A 102 -1.12 11.63 -18.01
N VAL A 103 -1.20 10.53 -17.26
CA VAL A 103 -0.99 9.19 -17.80
C VAL A 103 -2.27 8.66 -18.42
N SER A 104 -2.19 8.26 -19.69
CA SER A 104 -3.25 7.53 -20.39
C SER A 104 -3.18 6.05 -20.02
N GLU A 105 -4.20 5.53 -19.35
CA GLU A 105 -4.30 4.11 -19.00
C GLU A 105 -4.25 3.23 -20.27
N ALA A 106 -4.99 3.60 -21.32
CA ALA A 106 -5.02 2.86 -22.58
C ALA A 106 -3.64 2.77 -23.24
N GLU A 107 -2.88 3.87 -23.28
CA GLU A 107 -1.52 3.85 -23.84
C GLU A 107 -0.54 3.08 -22.96
N PHE A 108 -0.68 3.17 -21.64
CA PHE A 108 0.10 2.35 -20.72
C PHE A 108 -0.15 0.86 -20.94
N GLU A 109 -1.40 0.45 -21.01
CA GLU A 109 -1.78 -0.94 -21.26
C GLU A 109 -1.28 -1.44 -22.61
N ARG A 110 -1.36 -0.59 -23.65
CA ARG A 110 -0.86 -0.91 -24.99
C ARG A 110 0.67 -1.16 -24.96
N GLY A 111 1.42 -0.30 -24.33
CA GLY A 111 2.88 -0.43 -24.20
C GLY A 111 3.29 -1.62 -23.37
N LEU A 112 2.63 -1.81 -22.21
CA LEU A 112 2.87 -2.93 -21.31
C LEU A 112 2.62 -4.28 -22.02
N SER A 113 1.49 -4.39 -22.71
CA SER A 113 1.11 -5.60 -23.44
C SER A 113 2.09 -5.91 -24.57
N ALA A 114 2.46 -4.91 -25.37
CA ALA A 114 3.42 -5.08 -26.46
C ALA A 114 4.78 -5.58 -25.96
N ALA A 115 5.29 -4.99 -24.89
CA ALA A 115 6.56 -5.39 -24.28
C ALA A 115 6.49 -6.80 -23.68
N ALA A 116 5.42 -7.11 -22.92
CA ALA A 116 5.25 -8.42 -22.30
C ALA A 116 5.08 -9.56 -23.30
N LEU A 117 4.39 -9.31 -24.42
CA LEU A 117 4.21 -10.29 -25.49
C LEU A 117 5.41 -10.37 -26.47
N GLY A 118 6.36 -9.46 -26.35
CA GLY A 118 7.57 -9.43 -27.19
C GLY A 118 7.36 -8.96 -28.62
N HIS A 119 6.22 -8.33 -28.93
CA HIS A 119 5.93 -7.80 -30.26
C HIS A 119 5.02 -6.57 -30.20
N GLY A 120 5.08 -5.73 -31.23
CA GLY A 120 4.22 -4.55 -31.38
C GLY A 120 4.69 -3.30 -30.61
N ALA A 121 5.78 -3.36 -29.86
CA ALA A 121 6.34 -2.17 -29.23
C ALA A 121 6.97 -1.25 -30.29
N THR A 122 6.70 0.06 -30.19
CA THR A 122 7.20 1.07 -31.13
C THR A 122 8.56 1.66 -30.72
N MET A 123 9.05 1.28 -29.55
CA MET A 123 10.34 1.72 -29.02
C MET A 123 11.01 0.61 -28.20
N THR A 124 12.32 0.72 -28.01
CA THR A 124 13.07 -0.19 -27.15
C THR A 124 12.83 0.14 -25.67
N ARG A 125 13.12 -0.82 -24.79
CA ARG A 125 13.11 -0.61 -23.34
C ARG A 125 14.01 0.55 -22.93
N ASP A 126 15.23 0.64 -23.49
CA ASP A 126 16.18 1.71 -23.15
C ASP A 126 15.66 3.09 -23.55
N SER A 127 15.07 3.20 -24.75
CA SER A 127 14.42 4.45 -25.19
C SER A 127 13.24 4.82 -24.30
N ALA A 128 12.40 3.86 -23.93
CA ALA A 128 11.29 4.06 -23.02
C ALA A 128 11.74 4.52 -21.63
N MET A 129 12.77 3.90 -21.08
CA MET A 129 13.35 4.30 -19.78
C MET A 129 13.88 5.74 -19.80
N LYS A 130 14.57 6.15 -20.87
CA LYS A 130 15.02 7.54 -21.03
C LYS A 130 13.88 8.55 -21.06
N ILE A 131 12.78 8.21 -21.71
CA ILE A 131 11.59 9.05 -21.76
C ILE A 131 10.97 9.18 -20.34
N VAL A 132 10.81 8.06 -19.63
CA VAL A 132 10.25 8.04 -18.29
C VAL A 132 11.12 8.83 -17.30
N GLU A 133 12.41 8.56 -17.27
CA GLU A 133 13.36 9.28 -16.41
C GLU A 133 13.44 10.78 -16.76
N GLY A 134 13.45 11.10 -18.04
CA GLY A 134 13.43 12.49 -18.52
C GLY A 134 12.19 13.24 -18.05
N GLN A 135 11.02 12.62 -18.12
CA GLN A 135 9.77 13.24 -17.68
C GLN A 135 9.73 13.45 -16.17
N PHE A 136 10.13 12.47 -15.39
CA PHE A 136 10.21 12.65 -13.92
C PHE A 136 11.20 13.74 -13.54
N ARG A 137 12.35 13.79 -14.20
CA ARG A 137 13.34 14.86 -13.98
C ARG A 137 12.76 16.23 -14.35
N TYR A 138 12.12 16.36 -15.50
CA TYR A 138 11.47 17.59 -15.93
C TYR A 138 10.46 18.08 -14.90
N GLN A 139 9.59 17.20 -14.42
CA GLN A 139 8.57 17.55 -13.42
C GLN A 139 9.22 17.96 -12.08
N SER A 140 10.24 17.25 -11.64
CA SER A 140 10.99 17.56 -10.41
C SER A 140 11.70 18.91 -10.52
N GLU A 141 12.42 19.18 -11.62
CA GLU A 141 13.13 20.44 -11.84
C GLU A 141 12.17 21.61 -11.98
N THR A 142 11.05 21.42 -12.67
CA THR A 142 10.01 22.44 -12.82
C THR A 142 9.37 22.77 -11.47
N TYR A 143 9.06 21.78 -10.65
CA TYR A 143 8.52 21.97 -9.31
C TYR A 143 9.50 22.74 -8.42
N LYS A 144 10.77 22.35 -8.45
CA LYS A 144 11.85 23.03 -7.72
C LYS A 144 11.99 24.49 -8.16
N ALA A 145 11.97 24.76 -9.48
CA ALA A 145 12.03 26.12 -10.02
C ALA A 145 10.86 26.98 -9.58
N LYS A 146 9.65 26.42 -9.55
CA LYS A 146 8.45 27.12 -9.04
C LYS A 146 8.56 27.46 -7.56
N ASN A 147 9.08 26.55 -6.75
CA ASN A 147 9.31 26.78 -5.32
C ASN A 147 10.36 27.88 -5.09
N ILE A 148 11.45 27.86 -5.85
CA ILE A 148 12.49 28.90 -5.79
C ILE A 148 11.91 30.27 -6.17
N ALA A 149 11.15 30.35 -7.25
CA ALA A 149 10.48 31.59 -7.69
C ALA A 149 9.49 32.10 -6.64
N TRP A 150 8.73 31.19 -6.02
CA TRP A 150 7.81 31.55 -4.94
C TRP A 150 8.55 32.14 -3.74
N LEU A 151 9.66 31.54 -3.32
CA LEU A 151 10.49 32.07 -2.24
C LEU A 151 11.08 33.43 -2.57
N ALA A 152 11.53 33.64 -3.81
CA ALA A 152 12.05 34.95 -4.26
C ALA A 152 10.97 36.03 -4.21
N ASN A 153 9.72 35.73 -4.55
CA ASN A 153 8.60 36.64 -4.44
C ASN A 153 8.15 36.84 -2.99
N ASN A 154 8.10 35.79 -2.21
CA ASN A 154 7.70 35.83 -0.80
C ASN A 154 8.66 36.70 0.04
N LYS A 155 9.94 36.63 -0.26
CA LYS A 155 10.99 37.43 0.37
C LYS A 155 10.67 38.95 0.31
N LYS A 156 9.99 39.37 -0.74
CA LYS A 156 9.63 40.79 -0.98
C LYS A 156 8.34 41.20 -0.29
N GLN A 157 7.58 40.28 0.27
CA GLN A 157 6.31 40.58 0.92
C GLN A 157 6.52 41.31 2.26
N LYS A 158 5.60 42.21 2.57
CA LYS A 158 5.63 42.97 3.83
C LYS A 158 5.60 42.01 5.03
N GLY A 159 6.53 42.24 5.96
CA GLY A 159 6.61 41.47 7.21
C GLY A 159 7.35 40.17 7.12
N VAL A 160 7.79 39.77 5.92
CA VAL A 160 8.58 38.52 5.74
C VAL A 160 10.04 38.77 6.07
N VAL A 161 10.58 37.96 6.97
CA VAL A 161 11.99 37.94 7.34
C VAL A 161 12.64 36.71 6.72
N THR A 162 13.80 36.90 6.08
CA THR A 162 14.61 35.84 5.49
C THR A 162 15.87 35.65 6.34
N LEU A 163 16.08 34.45 6.83
CA LEU A 163 17.28 34.09 7.61
C LEU A 163 18.42 33.62 6.69
N PRO A 164 19.68 33.61 7.17
CA PRO A 164 20.82 33.13 6.41
C PRO A 164 20.66 31.68 5.91
N SER A 165 19.93 30.83 6.62
CA SER A 165 19.59 29.45 6.21
C SER A 165 18.68 29.39 4.98
N GLY A 166 18.04 30.49 4.62
CA GLY A 166 17.01 30.54 3.59
C GLY A 166 15.58 30.41 4.14
N LEU A 167 15.43 30.08 5.43
CA LEU A 167 14.11 30.06 6.07
C LEU A 167 13.48 31.45 6.00
N GLN A 168 12.22 31.51 5.62
CA GLN A 168 11.42 32.73 5.62
C GLN A 168 10.29 32.57 6.62
N TYR A 169 10.02 33.61 7.39
CA TYR A 169 8.90 33.62 8.31
C TYR A 169 8.22 34.99 8.36
N LYS A 170 6.99 34.99 8.80
CA LYS A 170 6.21 36.20 9.08
C LYS A 170 5.49 36.01 10.42
N ILE A 171 5.62 36.99 11.30
CA ILE A 171 4.91 36.99 12.57
C ILE A 171 3.51 37.53 12.33
N VAL A 172 2.50 36.72 12.56
CA VAL A 172 1.08 37.14 12.48
C VAL A 172 0.65 37.72 13.81
N THR A 173 0.99 37.05 14.91
CA THR A 173 0.74 37.54 16.28
C THR A 173 2.00 37.32 17.09
N LYS A 174 2.51 38.36 17.71
CA LYS A 174 3.71 38.31 18.52
C LYS A 174 3.40 37.66 19.88
N GLY A 175 4.09 36.58 20.21
CA GLY A 175 4.04 35.98 21.54
C GLY A 175 4.83 36.77 22.59
N THR A 176 4.52 36.56 23.85
CA THR A 176 5.15 37.23 24.99
C THR A 176 5.73 36.26 26.00
N GLY A 177 5.56 34.97 25.78
CA GLY A 177 6.01 33.91 26.66
C GLY A 177 7.46 33.48 26.43
N ALA A 178 7.82 32.33 26.98
CA ALA A 178 9.16 31.77 26.87
C ALA A 178 9.47 31.28 25.47
N ILE A 179 10.77 31.30 25.12
CA ILE A 179 11.28 30.69 23.87
C ILE A 179 11.81 29.30 24.20
N ALA A 180 11.40 28.31 23.37
CA ALA A 180 11.84 26.92 23.53
C ALA A 180 13.34 26.77 23.24
N THR A 181 14.01 25.92 24.03
CA THR A 181 15.36 25.44 23.73
C THR A 181 15.30 24.16 22.91
N ASP A 182 16.44 23.68 22.38
CA ASP A 182 16.50 22.44 21.57
C ASP A 182 15.96 21.19 22.28
N SER A 183 16.04 21.15 23.61
CA SER A 183 15.58 20.03 24.42
C SER A 183 14.21 20.24 25.07
N THR A 184 13.58 21.41 24.87
CA THR A 184 12.26 21.71 25.41
C THR A 184 11.17 21.07 24.58
N GLU A 185 10.30 20.32 25.23
CA GLU A 185 9.09 19.81 24.59
C GLU A 185 8.09 20.94 24.40
N VAL A 186 7.58 21.08 23.18
CA VAL A 186 6.60 22.12 22.83
C VAL A 186 5.33 21.49 22.25
N GLU A 187 4.20 22.08 22.61
CA GLU A 187 2.90 21.73 22.04
C GLU A 187 2.48 22.81 21.07
N VAL A 188 2.21 22.42 19.82
CA VAL A 188 1.88 23.37 18.75
C VAL A 188 0.68 22.90 17.93
N ASN A 189 -0.12 23.87 17.51
CA ASN A 189 -1.07 23.70 16.41
C ASN A 189 -0.42 24.21 15.14
N TYR A 190 -0.56 23.46 14.05
CA TYR A 190 0.03 23.80 12.78
C TYR A 190 -0.77 23.30 11.58
N GLU A 191 -0.54 23.91 10.44
CA GLU A 191 -1.02 23.45 9.14
C GLU A 191 0.10 23.61 8.12
N GLY A 192 0.48 22.49 7.48
CA GLY A 192 1.47 22.46 6.42
C GLY A 192 0.79 22.52 5.05
N LYS A 193 1.23 23.44 4.21
CA LYS A 193 0.73 23.63 2.83
C LYS A 193 1.89 23.65 1.85
N LEU A 194 1.64 23.07 0.66
CA LEU A 194 2.47 23.32 -0.52
C LEU A 194 2.17 24.71 -1.08
N ILE A 195 3.02 25.19 -1.99
CA ILE A 195 2.83 26.52 -2.59
C ILE A 195 1.55 26.67 -3.41
N ASP A 196 0.95 25.56 -3.86
CA ASP A 196 -0.33 25.52 -4.55
C ASP A 196 -1.54 25.54 -3.60
N GLY A 197 -1.31 25.57 -2.29
CA GLY A 197 -2.35 25.56 -1.27
C GLY A 197 -2.75 24.17 -0.77
N THR A 198 -2.21 23.09 -1.34
CA THR A 198 -2.49 21.71 -0.90
C THR A 198 -2.01 21.50 0.53
N VAL A 199 -2.93 21.15 1.43
CA VAL A 199 -2.61 20.82 2.82
C VAL A 199 -2.09 19.37 2.88
N PHE A 200 -0.86 19.19 3.34
CA PHE A 200 -0.24 17.88 3.48
C PHE A 200 -0.21 17.36 4.92
N ASP A 201 -0.33 18.27 5.89
CA ASP A 201 -0.40 17.92 7.31
C ASP A 201 -1.09 19.02 8.11
N SER A 202 -1.89 18.64 9.11
CA SER A 202 -2.62 19.60 9.94
C SER A 202 -3.00 18.99 11.28
N SER A 203 -2.57 19.63 12.37
CA SER A 203 -3.03 19.29 13.71
C SER A 203 -4.51 19.60 13.90
N TYR A 204 -5.02 20.60 13.22
CA TYR A 204 -6.44 20.99 13.26
C TYR A 204 -7.34 19.89 12.68
N LYS A 205 -6.93 19.27 11.59
CA LYS A 205 -7.66 18.12 10.99
C LYS A 205 -7.67 16.91 11.91
N ARG A 206 -6.64 16.71 12.71
CA ARG A 206 -6.57 15.65 13.73
C ARG A 206 -7.34 16.01 15.01
N GLY A 207 -7.75 17.27 15.17
CA GLY A 207 -8.44 17.76 16.37
C GLY A 207 -7.58 17.80 17.62
N LYS A 208 -6.25 17.78 17.48
CA LYS A 208 -5.31 17.69 18.60
C LYS A 208 -3.99 18.37 18.25
N ALA A 209 -3.48 19.23 19.15
CA ALA A 209 -2.15 19.79 19.03
C ALA A 209 -1.07 18.69 19.03
N ALA A 210 0.02 18.95 18.35
CA ALA A 210 1.15 18.05 18.27
C ALA A 210 2.25 18.45 19.25
N THR A 211 2.92 17.47 19.85
CA THR A 211 4.01 17.66 20.79
C THR A 211 5.34 17.30 20.15
N PHE A 212 6.28 18.24 20.16
CA PHE A 212 7.60 18.08 19.55
C PHE A 212 8.71 18.59 20.43
N ARG A 213 9.91 18.03 20.22
CA ARG A 213 11.18 18.65 20.64
C ARG A 213 11.87 19.25 19.43
N PRO A 214 12.38 20.51 19.48
CA PRO A 214 13.03 21.15 18.34
C PRO A 214 14.20 20.36 17.73
N ASP A 215 14.90 19.57 18.53
CA ASP A 215 16.00 18.70 18.09
C ASP A 215 15.54 17.42 17.34
N GLN A 216 14.23 17.13 17.30
CA GLN A 216 13.63 15.94 16.69
C GLN A 216 12.79 16.24 15.45
N VAL A 217 12.80 17.46 14.95
CA VAL A 217 12.06 17.91 13.79
C VAL A 217 12.99 18.36 12.66
N ILE A 218 12.43 18.59 11.45
CA ILE A 218 13.22 19.09 10.32
C ILE A 218 13.84 20.45 10.65
N LYS A 219 14.92 20.79 9.94
CA LYS A 219 15.74 21.99 10.23
C LYS A 219 14.94 23.27 10.28
N GLY A 220 14.01 23.48 9.35
CA GLY A 220 13.17 24.69 9.33
C GLY A 220 12.31 24.86 10.58
N TRP A 221 11.72 23.78 11.08
CA TRP A 221 10.95 23.77 12.32
C TRP A 221 11.83 24.04 13.54
N LYS A 222 12.98 23.41 13.61
CA LYS A 222 13.95 23.64 14.69
C LYS A 222 14.32 25.11 14.78
N GLU A 223 14.68 25.71 13.65
CA GLU A 223 15.05 27.12 13.60
C GLU A 223 13.87 28.04 13.95
N ALA A 224 12.68 27.79 13.39
CA ALA A 224 11.48 28.56 13.66
C ALA A 224 11.05 28.50 15.15
N LEU A 225 11.00 27.32 15.73
CA LEU A 225 10.62 27.13 17.14
C LEU A 225 11.62 27.77 18.10
N SER A 226 12.89 27.82 17.72
CA SER A 226 13.95 28.49 18.52
C SER A 226 13.86 30.01 18.52
N LEU A 227 13.06 30.59 17.62
CA LEU A 227 12.84 32.04 17.49
C LEU A 227 11.46 32.48 17.99
N MET A 228 10.58 31.54 18.20
CA MET A 228 9.15 31.79 18.45
C MET A 228 8.87 31.79 19.95
N PRO A 229 8.50 32.94 20.55
CA PRO A 229 7.97 32.96 21.92
C PRO A 229 6.55 32.41 21.98
N GLU A 230 6.20 31.85 23.13
CA GLU A 230 4.85 31.41 23.44
C GLU A 230 3.84 32.56 23.42
#